data_34b8eb72d21976f35234fab131819104
#
_entry.id   34b8eb72d21976f35234fab131819104
#
_cell.length_a   1.000
_cell.length_b   1.000
_cell.length_c   1.000
_cell.angle_alpha   90.00
_cell.angle_beta   90.00
_cell.angle_gamma   90.00
#
_symmetry.space_group_name_H-M   'P 1'
#
loop_
_entity.id
_entity.type
_entity.pdbx_description
1 polymer ?
#
loop_
_entity_poly.entity_id
_entity_poly.type
_entity_poly.pdbx_seq_one_letter_code
_entity_poly.pdbx_strand_id
1 'polypeptide(L)'
;MLTVARIKATAISSKIGQYRIEADSFIWDRSKENFKKLDSISEKTIYVSEKTGKEITNKDLIPDEGTLLGIQQVIQQSILDHAKELEKIIDAVLTIDRISYESKMTYTPDELTIDLPKNTTETTKVTLKYRDIAPFIDTDLVSQESIKDALPALDENKKYVALTFDDGPNNSSTLDLLNILKTNNVKATFFMLGQMVDQNPDVAKQVHDEGHEVACHLYSHPQLNTLSTDELQSEMNKANKANKAIFKATGVLPRNIRPPYGAIDKKSAETIGMPIIQWNIDSLDWKTRNPEAINNVVKQNVFNGAIILIHDIHHESVKAVPGLITMLKNEGYEFVTIDQLLSGKQKPLHQYFGMNDERLVD
;
A
#
# COMPACT_ATOMS: atom_id res chain seq x y z
N MET A 1 -1.10 -5.32 -53.99
CA MET A 1 -0.95 -5.51 -52.55
C MET A 1 -2.35 -5.70 -51.95
N LEU A 2 -2.53 -6.69 -51.12
CA LEU A 2 -3.78 -6.97 -50.40
C LEU A 2 -3.47 -6.91 -48.91
N THR A 3 -4.29 -6.18 -48.16
CA THR A 3 -4.21 -6.17 -46.71
C THR A 3 -5.47 -6.82 -46.13
N VAL A 4 -5.31 -7.78 -45.26
CA VAL A 4 -6.40 -8.47 -44.58
C VAL A 4 -6.31 -8.12 -43.08
N ALA A 5 -7.32 -7.42 -42.57
CA ALA A 5 -7.47 -7.16 -41.15
C ALA A 5 -8.40 -8.20 -40.51
N ARG A 6 -8.00 -8.66 -39.32
CA ARG A 6 -8.81 -9.56 -38.50
C ARG A 6 -8.98 -8.95 -37.14
N ILE A 7 -10.18 -9.07 -36.59
CA ILE A 7 -10.48 -8.62 -35.24
C ILE A 7 -10.84 -9.85 -34.40
N LYS A 8 -10.14 -10.03 -33.29
CA LYS A 8 -10.49 -11.01 -32.25
C LYS A 8 -11.03 -10.25 -31.06
N ALA A 9 -12.19 -10.64 -30.58
CA ALA A 9 -12.81 -10.07 -29.39
C ALA A 9 -12.74 -11.08 -28.24
N THR A 10 -12.42 -10.58 -27.04
CA THR A 10 -12.40 -11.34 -25.79
C THR A 10 -13.05 -10.50 -24.70
N ALA A 11 -14.04 -11.03 -23.99
CA ALA A 11 -14.62 -10.35 -22.84
C ALA A 11 -13.62 -10.35 -21.67
N ILE A 12 -13.31 -9.18 -21.13
CA ILE A 12 -12.51 -9.03 -19.92
C ILE A 12 -13.43 -9.02 -18.70
N SER A 13 -14.53 -8.27 -18.78
CA SER A 13 -15.60 -8.24 -17.78
C SER A 13 -16.94 -8.03 -18.49
N SER A 14 -18.02 -7.94 -17.73
CA SER A 14 -19.33 -7.53 -18.28
C SER A 14 -19.35 -6.09 -18.82
N LYS A 15 -18.29 -5.31 -18.59
CA LYS A 15 -18.19 -3.90 -18.95
C LYS A 15 -17.05 -3.58 -19.92
N ILE A 16 -16.05 -4.46 -20.06
CA ILE A 16 -14.88 -4.27 -20.92
C ILE A 16 -14.69 -5.43 -21.87
N GLY A 17 -14.60 -5.13 -23.15
CA GLY A 17 -14.14 -6.01 -24.22
C GLY A 17 -12.72 -5.71 -24.65
N GLN A 18 -11.91 -6.73 -24.87
CA GLN A 18 -10.61 -6.63 -25.52
C GLN A 18 -10.76 -6.92 -27.00
N TYR A 19 -10.25 -6.03 -27.83
CA TYR A 19 -10.23 -6.19 -29.28
C TYR A 19 -8.80 -6.19 -29.79
N ARG A 20 -8.38 -7.34 -30.32
CA ARG A 20 -7.07 -7.51 -30.94
C ARG A 20 -7.21 -7.41 -32.46
N ILE A 21 -6.55 -6.41 -33.00
CA ILE A 21 -6.56 -6.13 -34.45
C ILE A 21 -5.24 -6.61 -35.01
N GLU A 22 -5.31 -7.59 -35.90
CA GLU A 22 -4.17 -8.14 -36.62
C GLU A 22 -4.32 -7.77 -38.12
N ALA A 23 -3.26 -7.21 -38.72
CA ALA A 23 -3.25 -6.91 -40.14
C ALA A 23 -2.12 -7.66 -40.82
N ASP A 24 -2.48 -8.47 -41.84
CA ASP A 24 -1.54 -9.16 -42.69
C ASP A 24 -1.52 -8.50 -44.08
N SER A 25 -0.33 -8.32 -44.65
CA SER A 25 -0.18 -7.87 -46.03
C SER A 25 0.31 -8.98 -46.94
N PHE A 26 -0.21 -8.97 -48.15
CA PHE A 26 0.10 -9.94 -49.16
C PHE A 26 0.48 -9.24 -50.49
N ILE A 27 1.45 -9.80 -51.20
CA ILE A 27 1.80 -9.39 -52.55
C ILE A 27 1.45 -10.52 -53.52
N TRP A 28 0.94 -10.18 -54.71
CA TRP A 28 0.69 -11.16 -55.76
C TRP A 28 2.02 -11.61 -56.38
N ASP A 29 2.31 -12.90 -56.30
CA ASP A 29 3.45 -13.54 -56.97
C ASP A 29 3.01 -14.06 -58.32
N ARG A 30 3.40 -13.36 -59.38
CA ARG A 30 3.03 -13.72 -60.76
C ARG A 30 3.61 -15.06 -61.23
N SER A 31 4.75 -15.46 -60.64
CA SER A 31 5.44 -16.69 -61.01
C SER A 31 4.75 -17.95 -60.47
N LYS A 32 4.05 -17.78 -59.34
CA LYS A 32 3.37 -18.87 -58.63
C LYS A 32 1.84 -18.75 -58.69
N GLU A 33 1.34 -17.72 -59.37
CA GLU A 33 -0.09 -17.42 -59.46
C GLU A 33 -0.81 -17.46 -58.09
N ASN A 34 -0.16 -16.95 -57.02
CA ASN A 34 -0.72 -16.93 -55.68
C ASN A 34 -0.34 -15.66 -54.91
N PHE A 35 -0.97 -15.44 -53.75
CA PHE A 35 -0.60 -14.41 -52.82
C PHE A 35 0.49 -14.90 -51.87
N LYS A 36 1.65 -14.22 -51.86
CA LYS A 36 2.70 -14.42 -50.90
C LYS A 36 2.47 -13.47 -49.72
N LYS A 37 2.35 -14.03 -48.49
CA LYS A 37 2.30 -13.23 -47.27
C LYS A 37 3.60 -12.48 -47.07
N LEU A 38 3.50 -11.19 -46.85
CA LEU A 38 4.58 -10.38 -46.28
C LEU A 38 4.51 -10.51 -44.77
N ASP A 39 5.56 -10.05 -44.06
CA ASP A 39 5.56 -10.06 -42.60
C ASP A 39 4.33 -9.32 -42.05
N SER A 40 3.81 -9.79 -40.90
CA SER A 40 2.66 -9.16 -40.21
C SER A 40 3.00 -7.72 -39.88
N ILE A 41 2.17 -6.76 -40.28
CA ILE A 41 2.53 -5.35 -40.31
C ILE A 41 2.18 -4.65 -39.00
N SER A 42 1.12 -5.05 -38.32
CA SER A 42 0.75 -4.44 -37.02
C SER A 42 -0.17 -5.35 -36.23
N GLU A 43 0.03 -5.34 -34.94
CA GLU A 43 -0.89 -5.88 -33.96
C GLU A 43 -1.23 -4.74 -33.00
N LYS A 44 -2.51 -4.41 -32.88
CA LYS A 44 -2.99 -3.44 -31.90
C LYS A 44 -4.04 -4.11 -31.01
N THR A 45 -3.83 -4.02 -29.69
CA THR A 45 -4.84 -4.40 -28.72
C THR A 45 -5.45 -3.13 -28.15
N ILE A 46 -6.77 -3.07 -28.15
CA ILE A 46 -7.54 -1.98 -27.52
C ILE A 46 -8.56 -2.59 -26.57
N TYR A 47 -8.91 -1.83 -25.55
CA TYR A 47 -9.95 -2.16 -24.59
C TYR A 47 -11.10 -1.17 -24.78
N VAL A 48 -12.32 -1.67 -24.82
CA VAL A 48 -13.49 -0.87 -25.16
C VAL A 48 -14.58 -1.12 -24.14
N SER A 49 -15.24 -0.05 -23.71
CA SER A 49 -16.42 -0.14 -22.87
C SER A 49 -17.58 -0.78 -23.64
N GLU A 50 -18.07 -1.91 -23.19
CA GLU A 50 -19.24 -2.58 -23.77
C GLU A 50 -20.50 -1.71 -23.69
N LYS A 51 -20.57 -0.78 -22.76
CA LYS A 51 -21.71 0.14 -22.59
C LYS A 51 -21.67 1.32 -23.56
N THR A 52 -20.49 1.90 -23.80
CA THR A 52 -20.35 3.18 -24.51
C THR A 52 -19.68 3.07 -25.85
N GLY A 53 -18.99 1.96 -26.15
CA GLY A 53 -18.16 1.76 -27.34
C GLY A 53 -16.88 2.61 -27.33
N LYS A 54 -16.56 3.30 -26.23
CA LYS A 54 -15.34 4.12 -26.11
C LYS A 54 -14.15 3.28 -25.68
N GLU A 55 -12.97 3.65 -26.15
CA GLU A 55 -11.70 3.07 -25.70
C GLU A 55 -11.52 3.32 -24.20
N ILE A 56 -11.13 2.28 -23.46
CA ILE A 56 -10.76 2.32 -22.06
C ILE A 56 -9.25 2.53 -21.97
N THR A 57 -8.85 3.54 -21.23
CA THR A 57 -7.44 3.88 -20.97
C THR A 57 -7.01 3.44 -19.57
N ASN A 58 -5.70 3.49 -19.30
CA ASN A 58 -5.19 3.23 -17.95
C ASN A 58 -5.79 4.16 -16.89
N LYS A 59 -6.14 5.42 -17.26
CA LYS A 59 -6.79 6.37 -16.35
C LYS A 59 -8.24 6.02 -16.01
N ASP A 60 -8.91 5.25 -16.85
CA ASP A 60 -10.28 4.80 -16.54
C ASP A 60 -10.24 3.70 -15.48
N LEU A 61 -9.21 2.83 -15.51
CA LEU A 61 -9.04 1.78 -14.50
C LEU A 61 -8.36 2.31 -13.22
N ILE A 62 -7.37 3.19 -13.34
CA ILE A 62 -6.58 3.74 -12.24
C ILE A 62 -6.87 5.23 -12.15
N PRO A 63 -7.78 5.68 -11.27
CA PRO A 63 -8.42 6.99 -11.40
C PRO A 63 -7.52 8.18 -11.08
N ASP A 64 -6.52 8.03 -10.23
CA ASP A 64 -5.66 9.13 -9.80
C ASP A 64 -4.20 8.70 -9.55
N GLU A 65 -3.32 9.67 -9.34
CA GLU A 65 -1.89 9.43 -9.11
C GLU A 65 -1.60 8.70 -7.79
N GLY A 66 -2.38 8.97 -6.76
CA GLY A 66 -2.26 8.26 -5.48
C GLY A 66 -2.54 6.76 -5.63
N THR A 67 -3.58 6.39 -6.39
CA THR A 67 -3.89 4.99 -6.68
C THR A 67 -2.83 4.34 -7.55
N LEU A 68 -2.25 5.08 -8.52
CA LEU A 68 -1.12 4.59 -9.32
C LEU A 68 0.11 4.29 -8.45
N LEU A 69 0.43 5.17 -7.50
CA LEU A 69 1.49 4.96 -6.52
C LEU A 69 1.19 3.80 -5.55
N GLY A 70 -0.08 3.58 -5.21
CA GLY A 70 -0.51 2.41 -4.42
C GLY A 70 -0.22 1.10 -5.17
N ILE A 71 -0.49 1.05 -6.48
CA ILE A 71 -0.13 -0.10 -7.32
C ILE A 71 1.40 -0.29 -7.37
N GLN A 72 2.17 0.80 -7.41
CA GLN A 72 3.63 0.73 -7.36
C GLN A 72 4.14 -0.02 -6.11
N GLN A 73 3.53 0.20 -4.93
CA GLN A 73 3.88 -0.54 -3.70
C GLN A 73 3.58 -2.03 -3.83
N VAL A 74 2.44 -2.39 -4.43
CA VAL A 74 2.10 -3.81 -4.68
C VAL A 74 3.07 -4.46 -5.67
N ILE A 75 3.51 -3.73 -6.70
CA ILE A 75 4.56 -4.18 -7.63
C ILE A 75 5.85 -4.49 -6.89
N GLN A 76 6.31 -3.57 -6.03
CA GLN A 76 7.55 -3.75 -5.26
C GLN A 76 7.49 -5.00 -4.39
N GLN A 77 6.40 -5.19 -3.63
CA GLN A 77 6.20 -6.41 -2.82
C GLN A 77 6.18 -7.65 -3.70
N SER A 78 5.44 -7.65 -4.81
CA SER A 78 5.36 -8.78 -5.73
C SER A 78 6.71 -9.20 -6.31
N ILE A 79 7.58 -8.24 -6.64
CA ILE A 79 8.93 -8.54 -7.12
C ILE A 79 9.74 -9.22 -6.01
N LEU A 80 9.64 -8.74 -4.77
CA LEU A 80 10.37 -9.30 -3.63
C LEU A 80 9.89 -10.71 -3.27
N ASP A 81 8.56 -10.96 -3.32
CA ASP A 81 7.97 -12.27 -3.02
C ASP A 81 8.45 -13.37 -3.98
N HIS A 82 8.78 -13.01 -5.21
CA HIS A 82 9.25 -13.95 -6.24
C HIS A 82 10.77 -13.98 -6.39
N ALA A 83 11.50 -13.19 -5.62
CA ALA A 83 12.94 -13.07 -5.73
C ALA A 83 13.68 -14.28 -5.14
N LYS A 84 14.64 -14.81 -5.89
CA LYS A 84 15.53 -15.89 -5.42
C LYS A 84 16.64 -15.40 -4.49
N GLU A 85 17.10 -14.17 -4.69
CA GLU A 85 18.24 -13.57 -3.99
C GLU A 85 17.88 -12.17 -3.48
N LEU A 86 17.06 -12.11 -2.44
CA LEU A 86 16.50 -10.88 -1.86
C LEU A 86 17.55 -9.80 -1.59
N GLU A 87 18.67 -10.17 -0.98
CA GLU A 87 19.75 -9.23 -0.61
C GLU A 87 20.33 -8.47 -1.81
N LYS A 88 20.29 -9.09 -3.00
CA LYS A 88 20.85 -8.49 -4.21
C LYS A 88 19.91 -7.49 -4.88
N ILE A 89 18.59 -7.69 -4.73
CA ILE A 89 17.61 -6.91 -5.49
C ILE A 89 16.83 -5.91 -4.68
N ILE A 90 16.79 -6.05 -3.33
CA ILE A 90 15.92 -5.20 -2.49
C ILE A 90 16.18 -3.70 -2.68
N ASP A 91 17.43 -3.27 -2.78
CA ASP A 91 17.76 -1.86 -3.00
C ASP A 91 17.28 -1.38 -4.40
N ALA A 92 17.43 -2.24 -5.41
CA ALA A 92 16.95 -1.97 -6.75
C ALA A 92 15.41 -1.90 -6.81
N VAL A 93 14.71 -2.75 -6.05
CA VAL A 93 13.24 -2.74 -5.97
C VAL A 93 12.73 -1.48 -5.26
N LEU A 94 13.35 -1.08 -4.16
CA LEU A 94 12.96 0.13 -3.42
C LEU A 94 13.20 1.42 -4.20
N THR A 95 14.11 1.39 -5.18
CA THR A 95 14.47 2.53 -6.03
C THR A 95 14.03 2.37 -7.49
N ILE A 96 13.18 1.39 -7.79
CA ILE A 96 12.65 1.19 -9.14
C ILE A 96 11.84 2.42 -9.59
N ASP A 97 12.05 2.86 -10.82
CA ASP A 97 11.29 3.96 -11.39
C ASP A 97 9.79 3.69 -11.33
N ARG A 98 9.04 4.74 -11.05
CA ARG A 98 7.58 4.66 -10.93
C ARG A 98 6.93 4.33 -12.28
N ILE A 99 5.91 3.48 -12.23
CA ILE A 99 5.02 3.29 -13.38
C ILE A 99 4.25 4.60 -13.64
N SER A 100 3.77 4.76 -14.87
CA SER A 100 2.97 5.90 -15.30
C SER A 100 1.76 5.45 -16.09
N TYR A 101 0.85 6.36 -16.41
CA TYR A 101 -0.27 6.06 -17.30
C TYR A 101 0.14 5.67 -18.72
N GLU A 102 1.39 5.98 -19.12
CA GLU A 102 1.97 5.60 -20.40
C GLU A 102 2.59 4.18 -20.36
N SER A 103 2.72 3.59 -19.17
CA SER A 103 3.17 2.21 -19.03
C SER A 103 2.23 1.27 -19.77
N LYS A 104 2.79 0.33 -20.54
CA LYS A 104 1.95 -0.65 -21.24
C LYS A 104 1.31 -1.58 -20.22
N MET A 105 -0.02 -1.62 -20.24
CA MET A 105 -0.83 -2.47 -19.38
C MET A 105 -1.67 -3.42 -20.22
N THR A 106 -1.78 -4.67 -19.78
CA THR A 106 -2.57 -5.70 -20.42
C THR A 106 -3.57 -6.26 -19.41
N TYR A 107 -4.84 -6.18 -19.75
CA TYR A 107 -5.96 -6.63 -18.94
C TYR A 107 -6.39 -8.03 -19.35
N THR A 108 -6.58 -8.90 -18.37
CA THR A 108 -7.27 -10.20 -18.50
C THR A 108 -8.48 -10.20 -17.57
N PRO A 109 -9.35 -11.21 -17.57
CA PRO A 109 -10.49 -11.27 -16.64
C PRO A 109 -10.10 -11.22 -15.17
N ASP A 110 -8.91 -11.71 -14.79
CA ASP A 110 -8.52 -11.90 -13.39
C ASP A 110 -7.30 -11.09 -12.95
N GLU A 111 -6.53 -10.57 -13.92
CA GLU A 111 -5.20 -10.04 -13.66
C GLU A 111 -4.88 -8.82 -14.54
N LEU A 112 -4.05 -7.94 -13.99
CA LEU A 112 -3.42 -6.82 -14.68
C LEU A 112 -1.93 -7.11 -14.84
N THR A 113 -1.42 -7.16 -16.09
CA THR A 113 0.02 -7.21 -16.37
C THR A 113 0.53 -5.82 -16.74
N ILE A 114 1.59 -5.38 -16.09
CA ILE A 114 2.21 -4.06 -16.28
C ILE A 114 3.64 -4.24 -16.75
N ASP A 115 4.00 -3.61 -17.88
CA ASP A 115 5.38 -3.52 -18.33
C ASP A 115 6.11 -2.47 -17.47
N LEU A 116 7.23 -2.87 -16.86
CA LEU A 116 7.99 -1.99 -15.97
C LEU A 116 8.99 -1.13 -16.74
N PRO A 117 9.31 0.07 -16.25
CA PRO A 117 10.44 0.86 -16.72
C PRO A 117 11.73 0.04 -16.68
N LYS A 118 12.72 0.45 -17.47
CA LYS A 118 14.04 -0.18 -17.44
C LYS A 118 14.63 -0.08 -16.02
N ASN A 119 15.00 -1.22 -15.45
CA ASN A 119 15.48 -1.32 -14.08
C ASN A 119 16.58 -2.36 -13.96
N THR A 120 17.19 -2.46 -12.77
CA THR A 120 18.30 -3.37 -12.48
C THR A 120 17.86 -4.68 -11.81
N THR A 121 16.57 -4.90 -11.62
CA THR A 121 16.04 -6.15 -11.03
C THR A 121 15.87 -7.27 -12.06
N GLU A 122 16.13 -6.99 -13.35
CA GLU A 122 15.87 -7.87 -14.50
C GLU A 122 14.37 -8.21 -14.70
N THR A 123 13.48 -7.73 -13.84
CA THR A 123 12.03 -7.91 -13.97
C THR A 123 11.49 -6.87 -14.95
N THR A 124 10.98 -7.30 -16.08
CA THR A 124 10.45 -6.40 -17.11
C THR A 124 8.93 -6.25 -17.06
N LYS A 125 8.24 -7.13 -16.36
CA LYS A 125 6.78 -7.16 -16.23
C LYS A 125 6.39 -7.72 -14.87
N VAL A 126 5.29 -7.22 -14.33
CA VAL A 126 4.63 -7.80 -13.15
C VAL A 126 3.17 -8.06 -13.48
N THR A 127 2.65 -9.20 -13.05
CA THR A 127 1.23 -9.56 -13.15
C THR A 127 0.63 -9.55 -11.76
N LEU A 128 -0.42 -8.75 -11.58
CA LEU A 128 -1.11 -8.53 -10.31
C LEU A 128 -2.55 -9.04 -10.41
N LYS A 129 -3.02 -9.77 -9.42
CA LYS A 129 -4.44 -10.14 -9.33
C LYS A 129 -5.26 -8.90 -8.96
N TYR A 130 -6.45 -8.77 -9.55
CA TYR A 130 -7.31 -7.61 -9.24
C TYR A 130 -7.66 -7.50 -7.76
N ARG A 131 -7.81 -8.61 -7.04
CA ARG A 131 -8.06 -8.58 -5.59
C ARG A 131 -6.95 -7.89 -4.78
N ASP A 132 -5.70 -8.01 -5.23
CA ASP A 132 -4.54 -7.46 -4.52
C ASP A 132 -4.39 -5.94 -4.76
N ILE A 133 -5.00 -5.44 -5.85
CA ILE A 133 -5.01 -4.03 -6.23
C ILE A 133 -6.41 -3.41 -6.22
N ALA A 134 -7.42 -4.12 -5.75
CA ALA A 134 -8.81 -3.65 -5.72
C ALA A 134 -9.00 -2.27 -5.07
N PRO A 135 -8.25 -1.90 -4.00
CA PRO A 135 -8.35 -0.56 -3.42
C PRO A 135 -7.90 0.58 -4.35
N PHE A 136 -7.13 0.27 -5.40
CA PHE A 136 -6.45 1.24 -6.27
C PHE A 136 -7.01 1.31 -7.69
N ILE A 137 -8.08 0.56 -7.98
CA ILE A 137 -8.67 0.51 -9.32
C ILE A 137 -10.17 0.81 -9.26
N ASP A 138 -10.73 1.19 -10.40
CA ASP A 138 -12.18 1.20 -10.57
C ASP A 138 -12.70 -0.24 -10.66
N THR A 139 -13.20 -0.74 -9.53
CA THR A 139 -13.72 -2.11 -9.40
C THR A 139 -14.96 -2.37 -10.24
N ASP A 140 -15.60 -1.33 -10.75
CA ASP A 140 -16.72 -1.44 -11.66
C ASP A 140 -16.30 -1.94 -13.06
N LEU A 141 -15.03 -1.80 -13.40
CA LEU A 141 -14.49 -2.22 -14.69
C LEU A 141 -14.00 -3.67 -14.73
N VAL A 142 -13.83 -4.30 -13.58
CA VAL A 142 -13.32 -5.68 -13.46
C VAL A 142 -14.41 -6.68 -13.09
N SER A 143 -14.12 -7.98 -13.19
CA SER A 143 -15.03 -9.04 -12.75
C SER A 143 -15.21 -9.00 -11.23
N GLN A 144 -16.45 -9.02 -10.75
CA GLN A 144 -16.74 -9.06 -9.31
C GLN A 144 -16.20 -10.34 -8.64
N GLU A 145 -16.11 -11.44 -9.38
CA GLU A 145 -15.52 -12.69 -8.87
C GLU A 145 -14.00 -12.54 -8.64
N SER A 146 -13.30 -11.77 -9.50
CA SER A 146 -11.85 -11.57 -9.37
C SER A 146 -11.44 -10.69 -8.17
N ILE A 147 -12.39 -9.96 -7.58
CA ILE A 147 -12.17 -9.10 -6.40
C ILE A 147 -12.90 -9.58 -5.14
N LYS A 148 -13.54 -10.74 -5.19
CA LYS A 148 -14.38 -11.27 -4.11
C LYS A 148 -13.64 -11.42 -2.77
N ASP A 149 -12.35 -11.75 -2.80
CA ASP A 149 -11.52 -11.94 -1.62
C ASP A 149 -10.67 -10.69 -1.27
N ALA A 150 -10.98 -9.53 -1.88
CA ALA A 150 -10.40 -8.26 -1.44
C ALA A 150 -10.78 -7.97 0.02
N LEU A 151 -10.02 -7.09 0.70
CA LEU A 151 -10.20 -6.79 2.12
C LEU A 151 -11.70 -6.57 2.44
N PRO A 152 -12.27 -7.36 3.39
CA PRO A 152 -13.68 -7.22 3.74
C PRO A 152 -13.94 -5.84 4.34
N ALA A 153 -15.05 -5.24 3.98
CA ALA A 153 -15.52 -4.04 4.63
C ALA A 153 -15.85 -4.33 6.11
N LEU A 154 -15.60 -3.34 6.97
CA LEU A 154 -16.01 -3.41 8.36
C LEU A 154 -17.54 -3.42 8.47
N ASP A 155 -18.07 -4.07 9.49
CA ASP A 155 -19.51 -4.08 9.79
C ASP A 155 -19.93 -2.68 10.28
N GLU A 156 -20.77 -2.01 9.52
CA GLU A 156 -21.26 -0.65 9.82
C GLU A 156 -22.03 -0.53 11.15
N ASN A 157 -22.50 -1.65 11.70
CA ASN A 157 -23.23 -1.69 12.97
C ASN A 157 -22.32 -1.77 14.20
N LYS A 158 -20.99 -1.87 13.99
CA LYS A 158 -20.00 -1.98 15.06
C LYS A 158 -19.19 -0.70 15.19
N LYS A 159 -18.56 -0.55 16.36
CA LYS A 159 -17.61 0.54 16.63
C LYS A 159 -16.19 0.00 16.55
N TYR A 160 -15.34 0.71 15.85
CA TYR A 160 -13.94 0.35 15.67
C TYR A 160 -12.97 1.41 16.18
N VAL A 161 -11.82 0.97 16.61
CA VAL A 161 -10.71 1.84 17.01
C VAL A 161 -9.38 1.20 16.63
N ALA A 162 -8.43 2.01 16.16
CA ALA A 162 -7.06 1.56 15.94
C ALA A 162 -6.15 2.06 17.07
N LEU A 163 -5.54 1.12 17.81
CA LEU A 163 -4.40 1.43 18.68
C LEU A 163 -3.14 1.47 17.82
N THR A 164 -2.38 2.56 17.91
CA THR A 164 -1.14 2.71 17.17
C THR A 164 0.00 3.08 18.10
N PHE A 165 1.17 2.48 17.86
CA PHE A 165 2.35 2.61 18.70
C PHE A 165 3.53 3.09 17.87
N ASP A 166 4.17 4.19 18.30
CA ASP A 166 5.28 4.81 17.59
C ASP A 166 6.62 4.59 18.30
N ASP A 167 7.72 4.80 17.57
CA ASP A 167 9.11 4.85 18.00
C ASP A 167 9.80 3.51 18.28
N GLY A 168 9.06 2.42 18.42
CA GLY A 168 9.65 1.09 18.64
C GLY A 168 10.32 0.49 17.38
N PRO A 169 10.71 -0.79 17.46
CA PRO A 169 10.56 -1.68 18.61
C PRO A 169 11.72 -1.61 19.60
N ASN A 170 11.49 -2.06 20.83
CA ASN A 170 12.57 -2.35 21.76
C ASN A 170 12.39 -3.69 22.47
N ASN A 171 13.46 -4.21 23.05
CA ASN A 171 13.50 -5.51 23.69
C ASN A 171 12.95 -5.58 25.14
N SER A 172 12.23 -4.58 25.57
CA SER A 172 11.61 -4.49 26.91
C SER A 172 10.13 -4.13 26.78
N SER A 173 9.81 -2.84 26.68
CA SER A 173 8.42 -2.36 26.71
C SER A 173 7.58 -2.83 25.52
N THR A 174 8.17 -2.99 24.32
CA THR A 174 7.43 -3.58 23.17
C THR A 174 7.06 -5.05 23.44
N LEU A 175 7.96 -5.84 24.05
CA LEU A 175 7.65 -7.24 24.41
C LEU A 175 6.58 -7.34 25.50
N ASP A 176 6.62 -6.46 26.50
CA ASP A 176 5.57 -6.37 27.52
C ASP A 176 4.22 -6.00 26.89
N LEU A 177 4.22 -5.06 25.93
CA LEU A 177 3.03 -4.67 25.19
C LEU A 177 2.45 -5.83 24.36
N LEU A 178 3.28 -6.60 23.67
CA LEU A 178 2.84 -7.78 22.91
C LEU A 178 2.13 -8.78 23.78
N ASN A 179 2.66 -9.06 24.99
CA ASN A 179 2.02 -9.96 25.96
C ASN A 179 0.64 -9.42 26.39
N ILE A 180 0.50 -8.12 26.60
CA ILE A 180 -0.77 -7.46 26.92
C ILE A 180 -1.77 -7.62 25.77
N LEU A 181 -1.37 -7.27 24.54
CA LEU A 181 -2.22 -7.34 23.36
C LEU A 181 -2.69 -8.78 23.10
N LYS A 182 -1.78 -9.76 23.20
CA LYS A 182 -2.07 -11.19 23.04
C LYS A 182 -3.06 -11.69 24.08
N THR A 183 -2.84 -11.39 25.35
CA THR A 183 -3.72 -11.79 26.46
C THR A 183 -5.14 -11.25 26.29
N ASN A 184 -5.27 -10.07 25.71
CA ASN A 184 -6.54 -9.40 25.46
C ASN A 184 -7.13 -9.70 24.07
N ASN A 185 -6.46 -10.50 23.23
CA ASN A 185 -6.85 -10.75 21.83
C ASN A 185 -7.12 -9.43 21.05
N VAL A 186 -6.14 -8.54 21.08
CA VAL A 186 -6.19 -7.23 20.41
C VAL A 186 -5.08 -7.16 19.37
N LYS A 187 -5.40 -6.65 18.17
CA LYS A 187 -4.41 -6.31 17.16
C LYS A 187 -4.23 -4.79 17.10
N ALA A 188 -3.04 -4.37 16.71
CA ALA A 188 -2.63 -2.96 16.68
C ALA A 188 -1.69 -2.71 15.49
N THR A 189 -1.39 -1.45 15.22
CA THR A 189 -0.40 -1.04 14.22
C THR A 189 0.80 -0.40 14.92
N PHE A 190 2.01 -0.81 14.50
CA PHE A 190 3.27 -0.33 15.04
C PHE A 190 4.01 0.47 13.96
N PHE A 191 4.21 1.76 14.19
CA PHE A 191 5.02 2.63 13.35
C PHE A 191 6.47 2.60 13.86
N MET A 192 7.30 1.81 13.18
CA MET A 192 8.64 1.49 13.65
C MET A 192 9.70 2.39 13.04
N LEU A 193 10.65 2.83 13.85
CA LEU A 193 11.88 3.48 13.38
C LEU A 193 12.84 2.43 12.80
N GLY A 194 13.35 2.67 11.60
CA GLY A 194 14.26 1.72 10.96
C GLY A 194 15.52 1.43 11.78
N GLN A 195 16.08 2.42 12.46
CA GLN A 195 17.21 2.23 13.37
C GLN A 195 16.88 1.32 14.58
N MET A 196 15.63 1.32 15.04
CA MET A 196 15.20 0.45 16.15
C MET A 196 14.94 -0.97 15.67
N VAL A 197 14.46 -1.12 14.42
CA VAL A 197 14.34 -2.42 13.76
C VAL A 197 15.72 -3.06 13.52
N ASP A 198 16.71 -2.28 13.07
CA ASP A 198 18.09 -2.76 12.92
C ASP A 198 18.70 -3.25 14.24
N GLN A 199 18.32 -2.63 15.37
CA GLN A 199 18.78 -3.02 16.70
C GLN A 199 18.01 -4.19 17.30
N ASN A 200 16.72 -4.34 16.95
CA ASN A 200 15.80 -5.31 17.54
C ASN A 200 14.99 -6.05 16.46
N PRO A 201 15.64 -6.69 15.45
CA PRO A 201 14.93 -7.30 14.32
C PRO A 201 14.00 -8.44 14.75
N ASP A 202 14.38 -9.20 15.80
CA ASP A 202 13.56 -10.30 16.31
C ASP A 202 12.26 -9.80 16.94
N VAL A 203 12.29 -8.62 17.58
CA VAL A 203 11.08 -8.01 18.15
C VAL A 203 10.17 -7.50 17.05
N ALA A 204 10.72 -6.84 16.01
CA ALA A 204 9.95 -6.43 14.84
C ALA A 204 9.28 -7.63 14.15
N LYS A 205 10.03 -8.74 14.01
CA LYS A 205 9.50 -9.99 13.48
C LYS A 205 8.37 -10.55 14.35
N GLN A 206 8.53 -10.56 15.67
CA GLN A 206 7.50 -11.04 16.60
C GLN A 206 6.22 -10.19 16.51
N VAL A 207 6.32 -8.85 16.40
CA VAL A 207 5.16 -7.99 16.18
C VAL A 207 4.39 -8.44 14.95
N HIS A 208 5.08 -8.68 13.83
CA HIS A 208 4.48 -9.15 12.59
C HIS A 208 3.87 -10.56 12.74
N ASP A 209 4.64 -11.52 13.27
CA ASP A 209 4.22 -12.92 13.40
C ASP A 209 3.01 -13.09 14.33
N GLU A 210 2.84 -12.20 15.31
CA GLU A 210 1.66 -12.16 16.18
C GLU A 210 0.46 -11.48 15.50
N GLY A 211 0.58 -11.08 14.23
CA GLY A 211 -0.51 -10.56 13.38
C GLY A 211 -0.85 -9.10 13.63
N HIS A 212 0.10 -8.32 14.14
CA HIS A 212 0.01 -6.86 14.16
C HIS A 212 0.49 -6.28 12.84
N GLU A 213 0.02 -5.10 12.49
CA GLU A 213 0.50 -4.37 11.33
C GLU A 213 1.82 -3.65 11.67
N VAL A 214 2.82 -3.79 10.80
CA VAL A 214 4.08 -3.06 10.87
C VAL A 214 4.10 -1.98 9.81
N ALA A 215 4.31 -0.73 10.24
CA ALA A 215 4.33 0.46 9.40
C ALA A 215 5.64 1.25 9.60
N CYS A 216 5.93 2.18 8.72
CA CYS A 216 7.15 2.96 8.72
C CYS A 216 7.03 4.22 9.59
N HIS A 217 8.05 4.52 10.41
CA HIS A 217 8.21 5.80 11.12
C HIS A 217 9.50 6.53 10.71
N LEU A 218 9.94 6.39 9.47
CA LEU A 218 11.25 6.76 8.96
C LEU A 218 12.41 5.98 9.63
N TYR A 219 13.65 6.43 9.41
CA TYR A 219 14.81 5.75 9.98
C TYR A 219 15.24 6.34 11.33
N SER A 220 15.33 7.68 11.45
CA SER A 220 15.95 8.37 12.57
C SER A 220 15.10 9.49 13.21
N HIS A 221 13.80 9.50 12.96
CA HIS A 221 12.82 10.45 13.54
C HIS A 221 13.05 11.94 13.20
N PRO A 222 13.30 12.33 11.91
CA PRO A 222 13.46 13.73 11.54
C PRO A 222 12.10 14.45 11.38
N GLN A 223 12.09 15.76 11.56
CA GLN A 223 10.91 16.60 11.26
C GLN A 223 10.96 17.02 9.78
N LEU A 224 10.17 16.38 8.93
CA LEU A 224 10.28 16.46 7.46
C LEU A 224 10.08 17.87 6.87
N ASN A 225 9.07 18.60 7.35
CA ASN A 225 8.72 19.92 6.82
C ASN A 225 9.72 21.05 7.17
N THR A 226 10.79 20.73 7.91
CA THR A 226 11.87 21.68 8.20
C THR A 226 13.11 21.45 7.33
N LEU A 227 13.11 20.39 6.51
CA LEU A 227 14.26 19.98 5.74
C LEU A 227 14.40 20.76 4.42
N SER A 228 15.60 21.14 4.07
CA SER A 228 15.95 21.58 2.72
C SER A 228 15.79 20.45 1.71
N THR A 229 15.87 20.76 0.41
CA THR A 229 15.74 19.76 -0.66
C THR A 229 16.79 18.65 -0.53
N ASP A 230 18.04 19.01 -0.26
CA ASP A 230 19.15 18.05 -0.18
C ASP A 230 19.02 17.17 1.08
N GLU A 231 18.60 17.76 2.22
CA GLU A 231 18.33 17.02 3.43
C GLU A 231 17.15 16.06 3.25
N LEU A 232 16.07 16.51 2.56
CA LEU A 232 14.94 15.63 2.25
C LEU A 232 15.38 14.45 1.37
N GLN A 233 16.20 14.67 0.35
CA GLN A 233 16.72 13.57 -0.48
C GLN A 233 17.57 12.60 0.35
N SER A 234 18.38 13.10 1.29
CA SER A 234 19.10 12.27 2.24
C SER A 234 18.17 11.45 3.13
N GLU A 235 17.08 12.06 3.63
CA GLU A 235 16.07 11.35 4.44
C GLU A 235 15.31 10.30 3.64
N MET A 236 15.09 10.51 2.34
CA MET A 236 14.47 9.50 1.47
C MET A 236 15.34 8.24 1.35
N ASN A 237 16.66 8.41 1.24
CA ASN A 237 17.56 7.27 1.27
C ASN A 237 17.50 6.53 2.62
N LYS A 238 17.28 7.26 3.72
CA LYS A 238 17.07 6.66 5.05
C LYS A 238 15.69 6.01 5.18
N ALA A 239 14.64 6.59 4.55
CA ALA A 239 13.32 5.96 4.51
C ALA A 239 13.36 4.61 3.77
N ASN A 240 14.07 4.55 2.64
CA ASN A 240 14.32 3.28 1.96
C ASN A 240 15.10 2.29 2.85
N LYS A 241 16.07 2.81 3.64
CA LYS A 241 16.77 1.97 4.62
C LYS A 241 15.84 1.46 5.72
N ALA A 242 14.89 2.28 6.19
CA ALA A 242 13.87 1.85 7.15
C ALA A 242 12.98 0.75 6.56
N ASN A 243 12.45 0.95 5.35
CA ASN A 243 11.63 -0.04 4.66
C ASN A 243 12.39 -1.36 4.43
N LYS A 244 13.67 -1.27 4.07
CA LYS A 244 14.55 -2.44 3.94
C LYS A 244 14.76 -3.17 5.28
N ALA A 245 14.97 -2.44 6.38
CA ALA A 245 15.13 -3.03 7.71
C ALA A 245 13.85 -3.78 8.13
N ILE A 246 12.69 -3.15 7.96
CA ILE A 246 11.39 -3.76 8.26
C ILE A 246 11.19 -5.00 7.37
N PHE A 247 11.40 -4.91 6.07
CA PHE A 247 11.27 -6.04 5.17
C PHE A 247 12.19 -7.21 5.54
N LYS A 248 13.45 -6.95 5.88
CA LYS A 248 14.39 -8.00 6.32
C LYS A 248 13.93 -8.70 7.58
N ALA A 249 13.32 -7.98 8.51
CA ALA A 249 12.82 -8.55 9.75
C ALA A 249 11.51 -9.34 9.55
N THR A 250 10.60 -8.83 8.71
CA THR A 250 9.20 -9.31 8.63
C THR A 250 8.85 -10.07 7.34
N GLY A 251 9.61 -9.85 6.27
CA GLY A 251 9.27 -10.34 4.91
C GLY A 251 8.24 -9.48 4.17
N VAL A 252 7.76 -8.38 4.79
CA VAL A 252 6.72 -7.52 4.21
C VAL A 252 7.20 -6.06 4.18
N LEU A 253 7.01 -5.39 3.04
CA LEU A 253 7.22 -3.94 2.97
C LEU A 253 6.10 -3.21 3.73
N PRO A 254 6.42 -2.18 4.54
CA PRO A 254 5.40 -1.36 5.17
C PRO A 254 4.59 -0.62 4.08
N ARG A 255 3.28 -0.67 4.18
CA ARG A 255 2.38 0.04 3.25
C ARG A 255 2.14 1.48 3.67
N ASN A 256 2.18 1.75 4.96
CA ASN A 256 1.82 3.00 5.60
C ASN A 256 3.03 3.65 6.27
N ILE A 257 3.02 4.99 6.31
CA ILE A 257 4.01 5.76 7.05
C ILE A 257 3.31 6.74 7.99
N ARG A 258 3.87 6.93 9.19
CA ARG A 258 3.57 8.08 10.04
C ARG A 258 4.79 8.98 10.08
N PRO A 259 4.68 10.24 9.64
CA PRO A 259 5.81 11.16 9.75
C PRO A 259 6.03 11.55 11.21
N PRO A 260 7.28 11.60 11.68
CA PRO A 260 7.59 12.10 13.02
C PRO A 260 6.96 13.47 13.28
N TYR A 261 6.46 13.67 14.50
CA TYR A 261 5.73 14.89 14.91
C TYR A 261 4.44 15.17 14.11
N GLY A 262 3.96 14.24 13.27
CA GLY A 262 2.89 14.49 12.30
C GLY A 262 3.27 15.50 11.21
N ALA A 263 4.56 15.86 11.12
CA ALA A 263 5.05 16.94 10.26
C ALA A 263 5.27 16.46 8.83
N ILE A 264 4.38 16.89 7.92
CA ILE A 264 4.42 16.54 6.50
C ILE A 264 4.04 17.76 5.67
N ASP A 265 4.61 17.88 4.48
CA ASP A 265 4.23 18.79 3.42
C ASP A 265 4.11 18.05 2.09
N LYS A 266 3.53 18.70 1.10
CA LYS A 266 3.31 18.13 -0.23
C LYS A 266 4.59 17.56 -0.85
N LYS A 267 5.70 18.30 -0.79
CA LYS A 267 6.99 17.89 -1.35
C LYS A 267 7.48 16.59 -0.70
N SER A 268 7.38 16.50 0.62
CA SER A 268 7.77 15.31 1.37
C SER A 268 6.87 14.12 1.04
N ALA A 269 5.54 14.34 0.96
CA ALA A 269 4.57 13.31 0.61
C ALA A 269 4.78 12.76 -0.81
N GLU A 270 5.00 13.65 -1.81
CA GLU A 270 5.31 13.26 -3.19
C GLU A 270 6.59 12.43 -3.27
N THR A 271 7.59 12.80 -2.46
CA THR A 271 8.88 12.12 -2.44
C THR A 271 8.77 10.75 -1.77
N ILE A 272 8.08 10.65 -0.62
CA ILE A 272 7.86 9.40 0.13
C ILE A 272 7.03 8.41 -0.70
N GLY A 273 5.92 8.87 -1.31
CA GLY A 273 5.07 8.03 -2.15
C GLY A 273 4.35 6.91 -1.37
N MET A 274 4.08 7.11 -0.08
CA MET A 274 3.33 6.21 0.80
C MET A 274 2.11 6.92 1.37
N PRO A 275 1.02 6.19 1.73
CA PRO A 275 -0.09 6.74 2.51
C PRO A 275 0.39 7.27 3.86
N ILE A 276 -0.07 8.46 4.23
CA ILE A 276 0.31 9.13 5.46
C ILE A 276 -0.74 8.87 6.54
N ILE A 277 -0.36 8.24 7.64
CA ILE A 277 -1.26 7.97 8.75
C ILE A 277 -0.97 8.92 9.90
N GLN A 278 -1.93 9.75 10.20
CA GLN A 278 -1.95 10.67 11.33
C GLN A 278 -2.73 10.04 12.50
N TRP A 279 -3.24 10.84 13.40
CA TRP A 279 -4.11 10.46 14.50
C TRP A 279 -5.14 11.55 14.76
N ASN A 280 -6.23 11.19 15.38
CA ASN A 280 -7.22 12.13 15.91
C ASN A 280 -7.28 12.12 17.44
N ILE A 281 -6.63 11.15 18.08
CA ILE A 281 -6.48 11.13 19.54
C ILE A 281 -4.99 11.04 19.89
N ASP A 282 -4.42 12.14 20.35
CA ASP A 282 -3.13 12.13 21.04
C ASP A 282 -3.36 11.77 22.51
N SER A 283 -2.87 10.62 22.93
CA SER A 283 -3.00 10.15 24.31
C SER A 283 -2.22 11.02 25.33
N LEU A 284 -1.34 11.88 24.85
CA LEU A 284 -0.40 12.70 25.63
C LEU A 284 0.51 11.86 26.54
N ASP A 285 0.76 10.60 26.21
CA ASP A 285 1.58 9.68 26.99
C ASP A 285 3.02 10.13 27.07
N TRP A 286 3.56 10.66 25.96
CA TRP A 286 4.89 11.25 25.87
C TRP A 286 5.12 12.41 26.85
N LYS A 287 4.04 13.11 27.24
CA LYS A 287 4.07 14.26 28.12
C LYS A 287 3.72 13.90 29.56
N THR A 288 2.67 13.15 29.78
CA THR A 288 2.10 12.88 31.10
C THR A 288 2.83 11.78 31.84
N ARG A 289 3.31 10.76 31.16
CA ARG A 289 3.92 9.55 31.72
C ARG A 289 3.10 8.97 32.88
N ASN A 290 1.79 9.06 32.78
CA ASN A 290 0.85 8.61 33.80
C ASN A 290 -0.26 7.76 33.18
N PRO A 291 -0.37 6.47 33.53
CA PRO A 291 -1.37 5.56 32.94
C PRO A 291 -2.82 6.02 33.08
N GLU A 292 -3.17 6.60 34.24
CA GLU A 292 -4.54 7.09 34.48
C GLU A 292 -4.86 8.32 33.60
N ALA A 293 -3.90 9.27 33.51
CA ALA A 293 -4.06 10.44 32.66
C ALA A 293 -4.22 10.05 31.17
N ILE A 294 -3.41 9.10 30.69
CA ILE A 294 -3.49 8.54 29.32
C ILE A 294 -4.90 7.99 29.07
N ASN A 295 -5.37 7.11 29.96
CA ASN A 295 -6.69 6.48 29.81
C ASN A 295 -7.84 7.52 29.87
N ASN A 296 -7.71 8.55 30.71
CA ASN A 296 -8.71 9.61 30.79
C ASN A 296 -8.76 10.47 29.52
N VAL A 297 -7.62 10.79 28.91
CA VAL A 297 -7.59 11.53 27.64
C VAL A 297 -8.28 10.73 26.55
N VAL A 298 -7.98 9.46 26.40
CA VAL A 298 -8.62 8.62 25.39
C VAL A 298 -10.13 8.49 25.66
N LYS A 299 -10.53 8.21 26.89
CA LYS A 299 -11.94 8.07 27.29
C LYS A 299 -12.78 9.29 26.93
N GLN A 300 -12.22 10.49 27.10
CA GLN A 300 -12.95 11.74 26.84
C GLN A 300 -13.10 12.05 25.35
N ASN A 301 -12.26 11.46 24.49
CA ASN A 301 -12.15 11.84 23.09
C ASN A 301 -12.46 10.71 22.10
N VAL A 302 -12.63 9.45 22.56
CA VAL A 302 -12.81 8.31 21.66
C VAL A 302 -14.17 8.35 20.93
N PHE A 303 -14.14 8.03 19.66
CA PHE A 303 -15.31 7.87 18.79
C PHE A 303 -15.07 6.75 17.76
N ASN A 304 -16.12 6.33 17.07
CA ASN A 304 -16.03 5.25 16.09
C ASN A 304 -15.10 5.63 14.92
N GLY A 305 -14.11 4.80 14.66
CA GLY A 305 -13.11 5.01 13.61
C GLY A 305 -11.90 5.84 14.05
N ALA A 306 -11.71 6.03 15.37
CA ALA A 306 -10.57 6.78 15.90
C ALA A 306 -9.24 6.05 15.72
N ILE A 307 -8.18 6.82 15.45
CA ILE A 307 -6.78 6.41 15.48
C ILE A 307 -6.13 7.03 16.71
N ILE A 308 -5.65 6.18 17.62
CA ILE A 308 -5.07 6.59 18.90
C ILE A 308 -3.55 6.49 18.84
N LEU A 309 -2.86 7.61 19.07
CA LEU A 309 -1.41 7.68 19.19
C LEU A 309 -0.96 7.34 20.60
N ILE A 310 -0.05 6.39 20.71
CA ILE A 310 0.67 5.99 21.93
C ILE A 310 2.11 5.67 21.52
N HIS A 311 3.05 5.66 22.47
CA HIS A 311 4.45 5.27 22.22
C HIS A 311 4.80 4.01 23.03
N ASP A 312 5.30 2.96 22.37
CA ASP A 312 5.63 1.69 23.03
C ASP A 312 7.00 1.69 23.73
N ILE A 313 7.77 2.74 23.55
CA ILE A 313 9.08 2.92 24.17
C ILE A 313 9.03 3.35 25.66
N HIS A 314 7.83 3.63 26.18
CA HIS A 314 7.63 4.09 27.55
C HIS A 314 6.84 3.09 28.38
N HIS A 315 7.44 2.61 29.49
CA HIS A 315 6.77 1.64 30.37
C HIS A 315 5.44 2.14 30.95
N GLU A 316 5.30 3.44 31.20
CA GLU A 316 4.07 4.04 31.70
C GLU A 316 2.97 4.01 30.65
N SER A 317 3.31 4.22 29.38
CA SER A 317 2.38 4.08 28.27
C SER A 317 1.90 2.63 28.14
N VAL A 318 2.81 1.67 28.20
CA VAL A 318 2.48 0.24 28.16
C VAL A 318 1.60 -0.17 29.35
N LYS A 319 1.87 0.33 30.55
CA LYS A 319 1.04 0.10 31.76
C LYS A 319 -0.38 0.64 31.62
N ALA A 320 -0.61 1.66 30.80
CA ALA A 320 -1.96 2.19 30.54
C ALA A 320 -2.82 1.24 29.70
N VAL A 321 -2.20 0.45 28.82
CA VAL A 321 -2.89 -0.32 27.76
C VAL A 321 -3.93 -1.32 28.30
N PRO A 322 -3.72 -2.10 29.37
CA PRO A 322 -4.73 -3.01 29.90
C PRO A 322 -6.02 -2.30 30.31
N GLY A 323 -5.89 -1.18 31.02
CA GLY A 323 -7.04 -0.35 31.41
C GLY A 323 -7.75 0.26 30.21
N LEU A 324 -6.97 0.74 29.24
CA LEU A 324 -7.48 1.29 28.00
C LEU A 324 -8.28 0.26 27.19
N ILE A 325 -7.75 -0.95 27.01
CA ILE A 325 -8.43 -2.04 26.31
C ILE A 325 -9.74 -2.40 27.03
N THR A 326 -9.68 -2.54 28.34
CA THR A 326 -10.88 -2.88 29.16
C THR A 326 -11.96 -1.83 29.00
N MET A 327 -11.60 -0.55 29.11
CA MET A 327 -12.52 0.57 28.98
C MET A 327 -13.17 0.59 27.58
N LEU A 328 -12.38 0.50 26.52
CA LEU A 328 -12.87 0.54 25.14
C LEU A 328 -13.77 -0.66 24.81
N LYS A 329 -13.41 -1.87 25.25
CA LYS A 329 -14.28 -3.07 25.10
C LYS A 329 -15.63 -2.90 25.81
N ASN A 330 -15.63 -2.35 27.01
CA ASN A 330 -16.87 -2.09 27.76
C ASN A 330 -17.77 -1.06 27.07
N GLU A 331 -17.21 -0.15 26.29
CA GLU A 331 -17.93 0.81 25.45
C GLU A 331 -18.33 0.26 24.07
N GLY A 332 -18.00 -1.02 23.79
CA GLY A 332 -18.39 -1.75 22.59
C GLY A 332 -17.47 -1.52 21.39
N TYR A 333 -16.24 -1.06 21.60
CA TYR A 333 -15.26 -0.94 20.52
C TYR A 333 -14.57 -2.27 20.22
N GLU A 334 -14.42 -2.56 18.93
CA GLU A 334 -13.55 -3.59 18.38
C GLU A 334 -12.22 -2.96 17.92
N PHE A 335 -11.13 -3.72 18.12
CA PHE A 335 -9.78 -3.26 17.79
C PHE A 335 -9.37 -3.80 16.43
N VAL A 336 -8.92 -2.89 15.58
CA VAL A 336 -8.48 -3.21 14.22
C VAL A 336 -7.13 -2.53 13.92
N THR A 337 -6.40 -3.04 12.95
CA THR A 337 -5.20 -2.37 12.42
C THR A 337 -5.60 -1.20 11.52
N ILE A 338 -4.63 -0.37 11.13
CA ILE A 338 -4.87 0.75 10.20
C ILE A 338 -5.35 0.22 8.84
N ASP A 339 -4.73 -0.83 8.31
CA ASP A 339 -5.16 -1.43 7.04
C ASP A 339 -6.61 -1.94 7.11
N GLN A 340 -7.00 -2.54 8.21
CA GLN A 340 -8.38 -2.97 8.44
C GLN A 340 -9.33 -1.78 8.60
N LEU A 341 -8.95 -0.78 9.42
CA LEU A 341 -9.78 0.40 9.69
C LEU A 341 -10.11 1.17 8.39
N LEU A 342 -9.12 1.32 7.53
CA LEU A 342 -9.23 2.02 6.25
C LEU A 342 -9.61 1.10 5.09
N SER A 343 -9.90 -0.18 5.36
CA SER A 343 -10.26 -1.21 4.35
C SER A 343 -9.22 -1.34 3.23
N GLY A 344 -7.93 -1.10 3.53
CA GLY A 344 -6.84 -1.12 2.57
C GLY A 344 -6.92 -0.04 1.48
N LYS A 345 -7.83 0.93 1.59
CA LYS A 345 -8.08 1.97 0.58
C LYS A 345 -7.16 3.19 0.69
N GLN A 346 -6.30 3.22 1.70
CA GLN A 346 -5.36 4.31 1.86
C GLN A 346 -4.38 4.38 0.69
N LYS A 347 -4.18 5.56 0.16
CA LYS A 347 -3.35 5.84 -1.01
C LYS A 347 -2.31 6.92 -0.72
N PRO A 348 -1.16 6.90 -1.38
CA PRO A 348 -0.16 7.95 -1.29
C PRO A 348 -0.73 9.33 -1.60
N LEU A 349 -0.04 10.37 -1.16
CA LEU A 349 -0.41 11.78 -1.24
C LEU A 349 -1.59 12.19 -0.36
N HIS A 350 -2.22 11.25 0.33
CA HIS A 350 -3.30 11.49 1.28
C HIS A 350 -2.85 11.20 2.71
N GLN A 351 -3.41 11.96 3.64
CA GLN A 351 -3.23 11.77 5.08
C GLN A 351 -4.56 11.40 5.74
N TYR A 352 -4.50 10.42 6.63
CA TYR A 352 -5.66 9.82 7.29
C TYR A 352 -5.57 10.07 8.78
N PHE A 353 -6.54 10.79 9.33
CA PHE A 353 -6.64 11.09 10.76
C PHE A 353 -7.58 10.13 11.49
N GLY A 354 -8.43 9.41 10.76
CA GLY A 354 -9.39 8.43 11.25
C GLY A 354 -10.10 7.74 10.08
N MET A 355 -11.00 6.83 10.36
CA MET A 355 -11.73 6.04 9.36
C MET A 355 -12.41 6.89 8.29
N ASN A 356 -12.94 8.07 8.68
CA ASN A 356 -13.70 8.97 7.80
C ASN A 356 -13.06 10.37 7.66
N ASP A 357 -11.79 10.51 8.01
CA ASP A 357 -11.07 11.78 7.89
C ASP A 357 -9.82 11.58 7.02
N GLU A 358 -10.04 11.72 5.71
CA GLU A 358 -9.03 11.68 4.66
C GLU A 358 -8.83 13.08 4.11
N ARG A 359 -7.58 13.50 3.94
CA ARG A 359 -7.21 14.80 3.41
C ARG A 359 -6.05 14.67 2.44
N LEU A 360 -6.07 15.42 1.35
CA LEU A 360 -4.90 15.58 0.49
C LEU A 360 -3.81 16.31 1.28
N VAL A 361 -2.55 15.95 1.07
CA VAL A 361 -1.42 16.69 1.66
C VAL A 361 -1.16 17.94 0.83
N ASP A 362 -1.22 19.11 1.48
CA ASP A 362 -1.01 20.43 0.87
C ASP A 362 0.48 20.83 0.80
#